data_0f3c57871a501ee7fb3a7d6e5bd1731c
#
_entry.id   0f3c57871a501ee7fb3a7d6e5bd1731c
#
_cell.length_a   1.000
_cell.length_b   1.000
_cell.length_c   1.000
_cell.angle_alpha   90.00
_cell.angle_beta   90.00
_cell.angle_gamma   90.00
#
_symmetry.space_group_name_H-M   'P 1'
#
loop_
_entity.id
_entity.type
_entity.pdbx_description
1 polymer ?
#
loop_
_entity_poly.entity_id
_entity_poly.type
_entity_poly.pdbx_seq_one_letter_code
_entity_poly.pdbx_strand_id
1 'polypeptide(L)'
;MYVSDGYFFYNQFNNIKPMGGFFGVVSTKPCIADLFYGVDYHSHLGTKRGGIVTYHQELKLFRRSIHNIENTYFRTKFDAELGKFIGNSGIGVISDTDAQPIVVNSHLGRFAISTVAKINNVSELEKECLDCNQQFTELSAGTTNPTELVALMITRKHDFVEGIQYVYSKIKGSCSILILTEDGIIAARDFYGRTPIVIGKNDFGHAVAFDNHSFANLDYQTEYFVGPGEIVKVTADGFQQLLAPNYQMQICSFLWIYDGYPSVNYEDINVESARYALGYAMGKTDDTEVDFVAHIPDSGIGMAIGYSNGKQIPYQRAIVKYTPTWSRSFMPVTQEMREHVARMKLLPNRDLLKGKRVVFCDDSIVRGTQLRDNVKKMYEYGAKEVHIRISCPPLLYGCEFLNFSASKTELELITRRVIEELEGDSHKNLHRYMDSTTPEYAKMVEIIRKHLGVDTLKFNTLDTITQAIGLPKERICTHCFDGSSFGF
;
A
#
# COMPACT_ATOMS: atom_id res chain seq x y z
N MET A 1 17.07 -11.45 -7.31
CA MET A 1 17.61 -11.05 -6.03
C MET A 1 17.72 -9.52 -5.79
N TYR A 2 16.91 -8.64 -6.44
CA TYR A 2 17.08 -7.18 -6.38
C TYR A 2 15.79 -6.37 -6.50
N VAL A 3 14.64 -6.88 -6.02
CA VAL A 3 13.35 -6.20 -6.26
C VAL A 3 12.86 -5.37 -5.05
N SER A 4 13.30 -5.71 -3.81
CA SER A 4 12.80 -5.01 -2.60
C SER A 4 13.42 -3.64 -2.32
N ASP A 5 14.62 -3.36 -2.85
CA ASP A 5 15.38 -2.16 -2.49
C ASP A 5 14.80 -0.87 -3.07
N GLY A 6 14.08 -0.98 -4.15
CA GLY A 6 13.59 0.16 -4.86
C GLY A 6 12.39 0.86 -4.25
N TYR A 7 11.44 0.11 -3.77
CA TYR A 7 10.24 0.65 -3.12
C TYR A 7 10.53 1.31 -1.78
N PHE A 8 11.50 0.76 -1.05
CA PHE A 8 11.85 1.26 0.28
C PHE A 8 12.39 2.69 0.26
N PHE A 9 13.27 3.03 -0.70
CA PHE A 9 13.82 4.38 -0.80
C PHE A 9 12.82 5.40 -1.37
N TYR A 10 11.89 4.97 -2.22
CA TYR A 10 10.85 5.83 -2.76
C TYR A 10 9.91 6.35 -1.65
N ASN A 11 9.51 5.46 -0.75
CA ASN A 11 8.62 5.78 0.36
C ASN A 11 9.23 6.71 1.43
N GLN A 12 10.55 6.62 1.70
CA GLN A 12 11.20 7.49 2.69
C GLN A 12 11.24 8.97 2.30
N PHE A 13 11.27 9.28 0.99
CA PHE A 13 11.34 10.67 0.52
C PHE A 13 9.98 11.30 0.20
N ASN A 14 8.96 10.48 -0.05
CA ASN A 14 7.61 10.98 -0.31
C ASN A 14 6.78 11.17 0.96
N ASN A 15 7.29 10.82 2.15
CA ASN A 15 6.51 10.67 3.39
C ASN A 15 5.26 9.78 3.21
N ILE A 16 5.27 8.92 2.20
CA ILE A 16 4.26 7.87 2.07
C ILE A 16 4.61 6.83 3.11
N LYS A 17 3.73 6.59 4.06
CA LYS A 17 3.83 5.48 5.00
C LYS A 17 3.18 4.28 4.31
N PRO A 18 3.91 3.18 4.09
CA PRO A 18 3.30 1.95 3.62
C PRO A 18 2.19 1.49 4.57
N MET A 19 1.23 0.77 4.02
CA MET A 19 0.08 0.26 4.78
C MET A 19 0.45 -0.79 5.82
N GLY A 20 1.57 -1.47 5.62
CA GLY A 20 1.86 -2.75 6.23
C GLY A 20 1.30 -3.92 5.39
N GLY A 21 1.79 -5.12 5.68
CA GLY A 21 1.32 -6.34 5.04
C GLY A 21 1.56 -7.52 5.95
N PHE A 22 0.73 -8.54 5.86
CA PHE A 22 0.83 -9.73 6.68
C PHE A 22 0.79 -11.00 5.83
N PHE A 23 1.34 -12.06 6.39
CA PHE A 23 1.30 -13.41 5.85
C PHE A 23 1.06 -14.40 6.98
N GLY A 24 0.18 -15.37 6.77
CA GLY A 24 -0.07 -16.48 7.69
C GLY A 24 -0.04 -17.81 6.95
N VAL A 25 0.30 -18.87 7.64
CA VAL A 25 0.33 -20.21 7.07
C VAL A 25 -0.10 -21.25 8.09
N VAL A 26 -0.90 -22.23 7.65
CA VAL A 26 -1.26 -23.43 8.38
C VAL A 26 -0.97 -24.63 7.49
N SER A 27 -0.13 -25.56 7.96
CA SER A 27 0.41 -26.64 7.13
C SER A 27 0.49 -27.94 7.92
N THR A 28 0.53 -29.06 7.20
CA THR A 28 0.88 -30.38 7.77
C THR A 28 2.38 -30.56 7.98
N LYS A 29 3.21 -29.64 7.47
CA LYS A 29 4.67 -29.59 7.60
C LYS A 29 5.12 -28.38 8.41
N PRO A 30 6.39 -28.32 8.87
CA PRO A 30 6.95 -27.11 9.48
C PRO A 30 6.79 -25.90 8.59
N CYS A 31 6.19 -24.83 9.10
CA CYS A 31 5.73 -23.68 8.32
C CYS A 31 6.74 -22.52 8.22
N ILE A 32 7.89 -22.60 8.93
CA ILE A 32 8.75 -21.42 9.12
C ILE A 32 9.34 -20.86 7.82
N ALA A 33 9.69 -21.73 6.86
CA ALA A 33 10.24 -21.27 5.59
C ALA A 33 9.22 -20.46 4.79
N ASP A 34 8.01 -21.00 4.64
CA ASP A 34 6.91 -20.32 3.92
C ASP A 34 6.52 -19.02 4.62
N LEU A 35 6.42 -19.06 5.95
CA LEU A 35 6.10 -17.87 6.75
C LEU A 35 7.17 -16.78 6.60
N PHE A 36 8.44 -17.14 6.73
CA PHE A 36 9.55 -16.20 6.64
C PHE A 36 9.61 -15.52 5.27
N TYR A 37 9.59 -16.30 4.19
CA TYR A 37 9.61 -15.74 2.86
C TYR A 37 8.32 -15.02 2.51
N GLY A 38 7.16 -15.55 2.91
CA GLY A 38 5.86 -14.89 2.73
C GLY A 38 5.81 -13.50 3.36
N VAL A 39 6.34 -13.34 4.58
CA VAL A 39 6.47 -12.02 5.23
C VAL A 39 7.50 -11.14 4.53
N ASP A 40 8.65 -11.70 4.13
CA ASP A 40 9.70 -10.94 3.45
C ASP A 40 9.23 -10.37 2.11
N TYR A 41 8.38 -11.09 1.38
CA TYR A 41 7.74 -10.58 0.16
C TYR A 41 6.91 -9.31 0.41
N HIS A 42 6.35 -9.12 1.60
CA HIS A 42 5.63 -7.92 2.00
C HIS A 42 6.53 -6.76 2.48
N SER A 43 7.86 -6.89 2.40
CA SER A 43 8.81 -5.85 2.87
C SER A 43 8.71 -4.51 2.14
N HIS A 44 8.06 -4.46 0.97
CA HIS A 44 7.75 -3.21 0.27
C HIS A 44 6.62 -2.41 0.95
N LEU A 45 5.73 -3.09 1.69
CA LEU A 45 4.56 -2.49 2.36
C LEU A 45 4.86 -1.93 3.75
N GLY A 46 6.10 -2.02 4.24
CA GLY A 46 6.47 -1.47 5.54
C GLY A 46 7.97 -1.39 5.73
N THR A 47 8.41 -0.48 6.61
CA THR A 47 9.82 -0.15 6.72
C THR A 47 10.36 -0.08 8.15
N LYS A 48 9.48 -0.20 9.16
CA LYS A 48 9.91 0.05 10.55
C LYS A 48 9.97 -1.17 11.41
N ARG A 49 8.97 -2.01 11.34
CA ARG A 49 8.83 -3.20 12.18
C ARG A 49 8.56 -4.42 11.34
N GLY A 50 9.16 -5.54 11.72
CA GLY A 50 8.82 -6.84 11.22
C GLY A 50 8.66 -7.80 12.38
N GLY A 51 7.68 -8.69 12.31
CA GLY A 51 7.43 -9.67 13.35
C GLY A 51 6.92 -10.98 12.82
N ILE A 52 7.28 -12.05 13.53
CA ILE A 52 6.84 -13.42 13.26
C ILE A 52 6.40 -14.06 14.57
N VAL A 53 5.34 -14.86 14.51
CA VAL A 53 4.95 -15.78 15.57
C VAL A 53 4.56 -17.12 14.97
N THR A 54 5.05 -18.21 15.55
CA THR A 54 4.63 -19.59 15.21
C THR A 54 3.98 -20.26 16.40
N TYR A 55 3.13 -21.24 16.13
CA TYR A 55 2.52 -22.11 17.13
C TYR A 55 2.90 -23.58 16.90
N HIS A 56 3.38 -24.23 17.97
CA HIS A 56 3.70 -25.65 17.98
C HIS A 56 2.63 -26.41 18.76
N GLN A 57 1.86 -27.24 18.07
CA GLN A 57 0.66 -27.88 18.62
C GLN A 57 0.97 -28.83 19.80
N GLU A 58 1.95 -29.73 19.67
CA GLU A 58 2.28 -30.68 20.73
C GLU A 58 2.83 -30.03 21.99
N LEU A 59 3.65 -29.00 21.84
CA LEU A 59 4.23 -28.25 22.96
C LEU A 59 3.31 -27.15 23.48
N LYS A 60 2.20 -26.87 22.82
CA LYS A 60 1.27 -25.73 23.07
C LYS A 60 2.00 -24.42 23.26
N LEU A 61 2.97 -24.15 22.39
CA LEU A 61 3.94 -23.08 22.54
C LEU A 61 3.88 -22.08 21.38
N PHE A 62 3.68 -20.81 21.73
CA PHE A 62 3.89 -19.68 20.81
C PHE A 62 5.35 -19.23 20.89
N ARG A 63 6.00 -19.08 19.74
CA ARG A 63 7.34 -18.48 19.57
C ARG A 63 7.22 -17.19 18.79
N ARG A 64 7.56 -16.06 19.39
CA ARG A 64 7.45 -14.71 18.81
C ARG A 64 8.82 -14.04 18.76
N SER A 65 9.07 -13.32 17.65
CA SER A 65 10.14 -12.33 17.55
C SER A 65 9.67 -11.11 16.78
N ILE A 66 10.09 -9.93 17.22
CA ILE A 66 9.78 -8.63 16.57
C ILE A 66 11.08 -7.82 16.49
N HIS A 67 11.37 -7.26 15.32
CA HIS A 67 12.56 -6.45 15.10
C HIS A 67 12.23 -5.08 14.50
N ASN A 68 13.04 -4.10 14.87
CA ASN A 68 13.15 -2.86 14.10
C ASN A 68 13.92 -3.17 12.81
N ILE A 69 13.31 -2.86 11.66
CA ILE A 69 13.87 -3.07 10.33
C ILE A 69 14.20 -1.77 9.59
N GLU A 70 14.14 -0.61 10.27
CA GLU A 70 14.39 0.71 9.65
C GLU A 70 15.77 0.80 8.98
N ASN A 71 16.77 0.18 9.59
CA ASN A 71 18.16 0.28 9.16
C ASN A 71 18.72 -1.03 8.58
N THR A 72 17.87 -2.07 8.45
CA THR A 72 18.33 -3.40 8.02
C THR A 72 17.16 -4.16 7.41
N TYR A 73 17.42 -4.99 6.41
CA TYR A 73 16.39 -5.81 5.78
C TYR A 73 15.77 -6.80 6.75
N PHE A 74 14.50 -7.11 6.55
CA PHE A 74 13.77 -8.12 7.29
C PHE A 74 14.55 -9.46 7.36
N ARG A 75 14.99 -9.98 6.20
CA ARG A 75 15.81 -11.20 6.12
C ARG A 75 16.99 -11.18 7.07
N THR A 76 17.79 -10.12 7.03
CA THR A 76 19.01 -10.01 7.83
C THR A 76 18.75 -10.05 9.32
N LYS A 77 17.59 -9.54 9.75
CA LYS A 77 17.20 -9.53 11.18
C LYS A 77 16.73 -10.89 11.67
N PHE A 78 16.02 -11.63 10.83
CA PHE A 78 15.40 -12.89 11.24
C PHE A 78 16.22 -14.12 10.90
N ASP A 79 17.14 -14.06 9.92
CA ASP A 79 17.91 -15.22 9.44
C ASP A 79 18.60 -16.01 10.56
N ALA A 80 19.28 -15.33 11.48
CA ALA A 80 19.94 -15.95 12.64
C ALA A 80 18.98 -16.58 13.66
N GLU A 81 17.69 -16.26 13.57
CA GLU A 81 16.68 -16.72 14.53
C GLU A 81 15.76 -17.81 13.96
N LEU A 82 15.83 -18.11 12.65
CA LEU A 82 14.92 -19.06 12.01
C LEU A 82 14.92 -20.43 12.70
N GLY A 83 16.07 -20.91 13.15
CA GLY A 83 16.19 -22.17 13.88
C GLY A 83 15.51 -22.20 15.26
N LYS A 84 15.07 -21.05 15.80
CA LYS A 84 14.33 -20.98 17.05
C LYS A 84 12.83 -21.17 16.88
N PHE A 85 12.33 -20.96 15.66
CA PHE A 85 10.91 -21.11 15.34
C PHE A 85 10.58 -22.56 15.02
N ILE A 86 9.54 -23.05 15.63
CA ILE A 86 9.01 -24.40 15.43
C ILE A 86 7.50 -24.32 15.30
N GLY A 87 6.91 -25.27 14.60
CA GLY A 87 5.47 -25.37 14.46
C GLY A 87 5.00 -25.46 13.01
N ASN A 88 3.73 -25.76 12.86
CA ASN A 88 3.06 -25.98 11.58
C ASN A 88 2.09 -24.84 11.23
N SER A 89 1.92 -23.89 12.11
CA SER A 89 1.14 -22.69 11.86
C SER A 89 1.85 -21.45 12.38
N GLY A 90 1.59 -20.31 11.73
CA GLY A 90 2.18 -19.04 12.12
C GLY A 90 1.61 -17.87 11.35
N ILE A 91 1.79 -16.67 11.92
CA ILE A 91 1.51 -15.39 11.25
C ILE A 91 2.71 -14.46 11.38
N GLY A 92 2.88 -13.59 10.42
CA GLY A 92 3.89 -12.55 10.47
C GLY A 92 3.44 -11.30 9.74
N VAL A 93 4.15 -10.19 9.97
CA VAL A 93 3.73 -8.87 9.52
C VAL A 93 4.92 -7.95 9.31
N ILE A 94 4.79 -7.09 8.32
CA ILE A 94 5.60 -5.89 8.15
C ILE A 94 4.72 -4.69 8.50
N SER A 95 5.18 -3.77 9.35
CA SER A 95 4.40 -2.62 9.83
C SER A 95 5.24 -1.36 9.92
N ASP A 96 4.61 -0.22 9.72
CA ASP A 96 5.19 1.11 9.93
C ASP A 96 4.67 1.80 11.20
N THR A 97 3.74 1.19 11.89
CA THR A 97 3.07 1.82 13.04
C THR A 97 3.49 1.20 14.36
N ASP A 98 3.29 -0.08 14.54
CA ASP A 98 3.34 -0.74 15.85
C ASP A 98 4.15 -2.04 15.84
N ALA A 99 4.57 -2.45 17.02
CA ALA A 99 5.23 -3.72 17.25
C ALA A 99 4.18 -4.82 17.29
N GLN A 100 4.26 -5.76 16.37
CA GLN A 100 3.35 -6.89 16.21
C GLN A 100 4.06 -8.08 15.53
N PRO A 101 3.56 -9.34 15.63
CA PRO A 101 2.31 -9.81 16.26
C PRO A 101 2.32 -9.69 17.79
N ILE A 102 1.15 -9.57 18.41
CA ILE A 102 0.98 -9.56 19.87
C ILE A 102 0.40 -10.89 20.31
N VAL A 103 1.00 -11.49 21.35
CA VAL A 103 0.48 -12.72 21.98
C VAL A 103 -0.36 -12.35 23.19
N VAL A 104 -1.61 -12.81 23.22
CA VAL A 104 -2.60 -12.52 24.25
C VAL A 104 -3.04 -13.81 24.92
N ASN A 105 -3.25 -13.77 26.25
CA ASN A 105 -3.89 -14.81 27.02
C ASN A 105 -5.18 -14.26 27.63
N SER A 106 -6.31 -14.83 27.25
CA SER A 106 -7.63 -14.33 27.65
C SER A 106 -8.61 -15.49 27.88
N HIS A 107 -9.87 -15.17 28.19
CA HIS A 107 -10.94 -16.17 28.25
C HIS A 107 -11.23 -16.84 26.90
N LEU A 108 -10.81 -16.23 25.75
CA LEU A 108 -10.88 -16.85 24.42
C LEU A 108 -9.74 -17.85 24.16
N GLY A 109 -8.91 -18.12 25.17
CA GLY A 109 -7.70 -18.90 25.05
C GLY A 109 -6.46 -18.04 24.78
N ARG A 110 -5.35 -18.70 24.48
CA ARG A 110 -4.11 -18.05 24.03
C ARG A 110 -4.12 -17.91 22.53
N PHE A 111 -3.82 -16.71 22.04
CA PHE A 111 -3.75 -16.43 20.60
C PHE A 111 -2.69 -15.37 20.30
N ALA A 112 -2.29 -15.28 19.02
CA ALA A 112 -1.49 -14.16 18.53
C ALA A 112 -2.27 -13.38 17.48
N ILE A 113 -2.09 -12.04 17.43
CA ILE A 113 -2.82 -11.17 16.53
C ILE A 113 -1.87 -10.26 15.75
N SER A 114 -2.17 -10.06 14.48
CA SER A 114 -1.58 -9.04 13.60
C SER A 114 -2.67 -8.26 12.89
N THR A 115 -2.42 -6.99 12.64
CA THR A 115 -3.34 -6.09 11.94
C THR A 115 -2.66 -5.31 10.82
N VAL A 116 -3.41 -5.05 9.75
CA VAL A 116 -3.13 -3.99 8.79
C VAL A 116 -4.25 -2.97 8.95
N ALA A 117 -3.95 -1.88 9.64
CA ALA A 117 -4.96 -0.95 10.13
C ALA A 117 -4.54 0.52 10.07
N LYS A 118 -5.54 1.37 9.86
CA LYS A 118 -5.52 2.79 10.22
C LYS A 118 -6.74 3.09 11.08
N ILE A 119 -6.51 3.41 12.33
CA ILE A 119 -7.57 3.71 13.32
C ILE A 119 -7.41 5.18 13.73
N ASN A 120 -8.36 6.03 13.33
CA ASN A 120 -8.25 7.46 13.55
C ASN A 120 -8.71 7.88 14.97
N ASN A 121 -9.50 7.04 15.64
CA ASN A 121 -10.04 7.29 16.97
C ASN A 121 -9.39 6.45 18.09
N VAL A 122 -8.09 6.15 17.96
CA VAL A 122 -7.33 5.36 18.97
C VAL A 122 -7.50 5.90 20.38
N SER A 123 -7.34 7.22 20.59
CA SER A 123 -7.41 7.81 21.93
C SER A 123 -8.81 7.72 22.54
N GLU A 124 -9.87 7.79 21.75
CA GLU A 124 -11.25 7.59 22.19
C GLU A 124 -11.46 6.16 22.67
N LEU A 125 -11.02 5.17 21.86
CA LEU A 125 -11.17 3.75 22.15
C LEU A 125 -10.24 3.29 23.30
N GLU A 126 -9.03 3.86 23.41
CA GLU A 126 -8.12 3.65 24.53
C GLU A 126 -8.79 4.04 25.85
N LYS A 127 -9.37 5.22 25.90
CA LYS A 127 -10.11 5.69 27.08
C LYS A 127 -11.24 4.74 27.44
N GLU A 128 -12.02 4.29 26.45
CA GLU A 128 -13.10 3.32 26.66
C GLU A 128 -12.58 1.98 27.23
N CYS A 129 -11.39 1.54 26.79
CA CYS A 129 -10.74 0.35 27.34
C CYS A 129 -10.33 0.54 28.79
N LEU A 130 -9.68 1.65 29.12
CA LEU A 130 -9.24 1.97 30.49
C LEU A 130 -10.42 2.15 31.45
N ASP A 131 -11.51 2.79 31.02
CA ASP A 131 -12.72 2.94 31.82
C ASP A 131 -13.38 1.58 32.12
N CYS A 132 -13.10 0.55 31.31
CA CYS A 132 -13.51 -0.85 31.54
C CYS A 132 -12.47 -1.67 32.33
N ASN A 133 -11.48 -1.05 32.99
CA ASN A 133 -10.40 -1.69 33.72
C ASN A 133 -9.50 -2.62 32.89
N GLN A 134 -9.41 -2.42 31.57
CA GLN A 134 -8.42 -3.10 30.72
C GLN A 134 -7.08 -2.36 30.81
N GLN A 135 -5.97 -3.08 30.59
CA GLN A 135 -4.62 -2.54 30.72
C GLN A 135 -3.87 -2.74 29.39
N PHE A 136 -3.10 -1.73 29.01
CA PHE A 136 -2.17 -1.80 27.88
C PHE A 136 -0.77 -2.14 28.39
N THR A 137 -0.11 -3.07 27.74
CA THR A 137 1.24 -3.56 28.09
C THR A 137 2.26 -3.37 26.98
N GLU A 138 1.81 -3.25 25.75
CA GLU A 138 2.67 -3.05 24.57
C GLU A 138 2.59 -1.60 24.07
N LEU A 139 3.60 -0.80 24.38
CA LEU A 139 3.68 0.58 23.89
C LEU A 139 4.47 0.65 22.58
N SER A 140 3.93 1.34 21.59
CA SER A 140 4.60 1.62 20.32
C SER A 140 5.09 3.06 20.29
N ALA A 141 6.41 3.26 20.43
CA ALA A 141 7.04 4.58 20.43
C ALA A 141 6.45 5.56 21.48
N GLY A 142 6.03 5.06 22.66
CA GLY A 142 5.44 5.85 23.73
C GLY A 142 3.95 6.15 23.56
N THR A 143 3.29 5.53 22.58
CA THR A 143 1.84 5.65 22.34
C THR A 143 1.17 4.29 22.41
N THR A 144 -0.14 4.26 22.56
CA THR A 144 -0.95 3.05 22.53
C THR A 144 -0.70 2.28 21.25
N ASN A 145 -0.47 0.96 21.39
CA ASN A 145 -0.32 0.06 20.26
C ASN A 145 -1.70 -0.26 19.66
N PRO A 146 -1.98 0.12 18.39
CA PRO A 146 -3.29 -0.10 17.78
C PRO A 146 -3.68 -1.59 17.67
N THR A 147 -2.70 -2.48 17.49
CA THR A 147 -2.96 -3.93 17.44
C THR A 147 -3.35 -4.48 18.81
N GLU A 148 -2.73 -3.97 19.91
CA GLU A 148 -3.16 -4.32 21.27
C GLU A 148 -4.56 -3.80 21.58
N LEU A 149 -4.87 -2.56 21.17
CA LEU A 149 -6.20 -2.00 21.29
C LEU A 149 -7.26 -2.90 20.63
N VAL A 150 -7.02 -3.34 19.39
CA VAL A 150 -7.91 -4.28 18.69
C VAL A 150 -8.05 -5.60 19.46
N ALA A 151 -6.95 -6.15 19.96
CA ALA A 151 -6.97 -7.38 20.77
C ALA A 151 -7.82 -7.23 22.05
N LEU A 152 -7.64 -6.13 22.78
CA LEU A 152 -8.41 -5.82 23.99
C LEU A 152 -9.90 -5.64 23.69
N MET A 153 -10.24 -4.99 22.58
CA MET A 153 -11.64 -4.84 22.16
C MET A 153 -12.27 -6.19 21.80
N ILE A 154 -11.54 -7.07 21.09
CA ILE A 154 -12.00 -8.42 20.76
C ILE A 154 -12.30 -9.21 22.04
N THR A 155 -11.41 -9.17 23.02
CA THR A 155 -11.58 -9.91 24.28
C THR A 155 -12.68 -9.38 25.21
N ARG A 156 -13.42 -8.34 24.82
CA ARG A 156 -14.64 -7.92 25.53
C ARG A 156 -15.87 -8.78 25.20
N LYS A 157 -15.78 -9.63 24.18
CA LYS A 157 -16.89 -10.42 23.67
C LYS A 157 -16.67 -11.91 23.95
N HIS A 158 -17.72 -12.70 23.73
CA HIS A 158 -17.72 -14.11 24.10
C HIS A 158 -16.94 -14.99 23.13
N ASP A 159 -16.79 -14.55 21.88
CA ASP A 159 -16.02 -15.24 20.86
C ASP A 159 -15.32 -14.25 19.90
N PHE A 160 -14.46 -14.77 19.01
CA PHE A 160 -13.70 -13.95 18.07
C PHE A 160 -14.58 -13.26 17.04
N VAL A 161 -15.70 -13.87 16.61
CA VAL A 161 -16.59 -13.30 15.58
C VAL A 161 -17.30 -12.07 16.14
N GLU A 162 -17.92 -12.21 17.31
CA GLU A 162 -18.55 -11.07 18.01
C GLU A 162 -17.53 -9.97 18.33
N GLY A 163 -16.31 -10.38 18.74
CA GLY A 163 -15.23 -9.44 19.04
C GLY A 163 -14.78 -8.63 17.84
N ILE A 164 -14.59 -9.26 16.70
CA ILE A 164 -14.22 -8.59 15.45
C ILE A 164 -15.35 -7.68 14.95
N GLN A 165 -16.59 -8.14 14.99
CA GLN A 165 -17.74 -7.31 14.65
C GLN A 165 -17.85 -6.06 15.56
N TYR A 166 -17.56 -6.22 16.86
CA TYR A 166 -17.49 -5.11 17.80
C TYR A 166 -16.40 -4.11 17.41
N VAL A 167 -15.20 -4.58 17.07
CA VAL A 167 -14.13 -3.71 16.58
C VAL A 167 -14.60 -2.93 15.36
N TYR A 168 -15.19 -3.59 14.36
CA TYR A 168 -15.67 -2.94 13.13
C TYR A 168 -16.76 -1.91 13.38
N SER A 169 -17.59 -2.10 14.42
CA SER A 169 -18.63 -1.14 14.80
C SER A 169 -18.11 0.12 15.50
N LYS A 170 -16.87 0.11 15.97
CA LYS A 170 -16.28 1.17 16.81
C LYS A 170 -15.17 1.97 16.14
N ILE A 171 -14.39 1.34 15.27
CA ILE A 171 -13.23 1.99 14.66
C ILE A 171 -13.67 3.00 13.58
N LYS A 172 -12.97 4.12 13.53
CA LYS A 172 -13.02 5.08 12.43
C LYS A 172 -11.75 4.89 11.60
N GLY A 173 -11.90 4.34 10.38
CA GLY A 173 -10.77 4.00 9.51
C GLY A 173 -10.92 2.65 8.82
N SER A 174 -9.87 1.83 8.84
CA SER A 174 -9.90 0.44 8.34
C SER A 174 -9.05 -0.49 9.19
N CYS A 175 -9.39 -1.78 9.21
CA CYS A 175 -8.65 -2.79 9.94
C CYS A 175 -8.89 -4.19 9.35
N SER A 176 -7.85 -4.80 8.77
CA SER A 176 -7.82 -6.23 8.47
C SER A 176 -6.98 -6.97 9.50
N ILE A 177 -7.42 -8.16 9.90
CA ILE A 177 -6.95 -8.86 11.11
C ILE A 177 -6.57 -10.30 10.76
N LEU A 178 -5.41 -10.77 11.27
CA LEU A 178 -5.08 -12.19 11.37
C LEU A 178 -4.93 -12.56 12.84
N ILE A 179 -5.60 -13.65 13.27
CA ILE A 179 -5.48 -14.22 14.62
C ILE A 179 -5.01 -15.65 14.49
N LEU A 180 -3.82 -15.97 15.01
CA LEU A 180 -3.31 -17.31 15.13
C LEU A 180 -3.81 -17.89 16.45
N THR A 181 -4.59 -18.97 16.36
CA THR A 181 -5.09 -19.77 17.48
C THR A 181 -4.40 -21.13 17.53
N GLU A 182 -4.74 -21.94 18.53
CA GLU A 182 -4.27 -23.33 18.61
C GLU A 182 -4.81 -24.22 17.46
N ASP A 183 -5.95 -23.82 16.86
CA ASP A 183 -6.68 -24.61 15.85
C ASP A 183 -6.57 -24.04 14.43
N GLY A 184 -5.73 -23.05 14.19
CA GLY A 184 -5.57 -22.42 12.88
C GLY A 184 -5.56 -20.90 12.91
N ILE A 185 -5.82 -20.28 11.77
CA ILE A 185 -5.82 -18.82 11.60
C ILE A 185 -7.25 -18.33 11.37
N ILE A 186 -7.68 -17.34 12.15
CA ILE A 186 -8.87 -16.55 11.84
C ILE A 186 -8.41 -15.33 11.05
N ALA A 187 -8.95 -15.17 9.84
CA ALA A 187 -8.70 -14.02 8.97
C ALA A 187 -10.00 -13.22 8.82
N ALA A 188 -9.92 -11.91 9.08
CA ALA A 188 -11.04 -11.01 8.98
C ALA A 188 -10.66 -9.79 8.14
N ARG A 189 -11.32 -9.64 6.98
CA ARG A 189 -11.08 -8.52 6.08
C ARG A 189 -11.82 -7.28 6.59
N ASP A 190 -11.17 -6.12 6.46
CA ASP A 190 -11.76 -4.81 6.72
C ASP A 190 -13.24 -4.74 6.34
N PHE A 191 -14.05 -4.08 7.16
CA PHE A 191 -15.52 -4.08 7.01
C PHE A 191 -15.99 -3.67 5.61
N TYR A 192 -15.33 -2.67 5.00
CA TYR A 192 -15.60 -2.25 3.63
C TYR A 192 -14.64 -2.87 2.60
N GLY A 193 -13.76 -3.80 3.03
CA GLY A 193 -12.81 -4.48 2.15
C GLY A 193 -11.78 -3.55 1.50
N ARG A 194 -11.42 -2.42 2.13
CA ARG A 194 -10.45 -1.45 1.61
C ARG A 194 -9.07 -2.05 1.41
N THR A 195 -8.70 -2.94 2.31
CA THR A 195 -7.51 -3.79 2.17
C THR A 195 -7.90 -5.21 1.80
N PRO A 196 -7.14 -5.88 0.94
CA PRO A 196 -7.43 -7.26 0.53
C PRO A 196 -6.99 -8.28 1.58
N ILE A 197 -7.57 -9.47 1.53
CA ILE A 197 -7.04 -10.71 2.10
C ILE A 197 -7.28 -11.81 1.07
N VAL A 198 -6.25 -12.61 0.82
CA VAL A 198 -6.31 -13.72 -0.13
C VAL A 198 -5.85 -15.02 0.54
N ILE A 199 -6.54 -16.11 0.22
CA ILE A 199 -6.19 -17.46 0.66
C ILE A 199 -5.57 -18.21 -0.52
N GLY A 200 -4.43 -18.82 -0.27
CA GLY A 200 -3.75 -19.71 -1.20
C GLY A 200 -3.67 -21.12 -0.65
N LYS A 201 -3.62 -22.10 -1.55
CA LYS A 201 -3.55 -23.53 -1.24
C LYS A 201 -2.34 -24.17 -1.91
N ASN A 202 -1.68 -25.10 -1.21
CA ASN A 202 -0.73 -26.03 -1.77
C ASN A 202 -1.01 -27.47 -1.27
N ASP A 203 -0.14 -28.43 -1.62
CA ASP A 203 -0.31 -29.83 -1.22
C ASP A 203 -0.23 -30.08 0.30
N PHE A 204 0.24 -29.10 1.07
CA PHE A 204 0.52 -29.25 2.51
C PHE A 204 -0.36 -28.39 3.40
N GLY A 205 -1.13 -27.47 2.82
CA GLY A 205 -1.99 -26.60 3.61
C GLY A 205 -2.36 -25.29 2.91
N HIS A 206 -2.62 -24.27 3.72
CA HIS A 206 -3.12 -22.99 3.25
C HIS A 206 -2.27 -21.83 3.76
N ALA A 207 -2.13 -20.81 2.91
CA ALA A 207 -1.60 -19.50 3.27
C ALA A 207 -2.71 -18.45 3.26
N VAL A 208 -2.57 -17.43 4.12
CA VAL A 208 -3.42 -16.24 4.15
C VAL A 208 -2.52 -15.04 4.01
N ALA A 209 -2.74 -14.20 3.02
CA ALA A 209 -1.85 -13.08 2.75
C ALA A 209 -2.61 -11.78 2.46
N PHE A 210 -1.90 -10.65 2.61
CA PHE A 210 -2.39 -9.35 2.15
C PHE A 210 -2.57 -9.34 0.63
N ASP A 211 -1.64 -9.94 -0.09
CA ASP A 211 -1.71 -10.14 -1.54
C ASP A 211 -1.05 -11.46 -1.98
N ASN A 212 -1.20 -11.82 -3.26
CA ASN A 212 -0.79 -13.12 -3.78
C ASN A 212 0.56 -13.13 -4.51
N HIS A 213 1.36 -12.06 -4.45
CA HIS A 213 2.61 -12.01 -5.24
C HIS A 213 3.66 -13.04 -4.80
N SER A 214 3.63 -13.47 -3.54
CA SER A 214 4.51 -14.51 -3.01
C SER A 214 4.08 -15.94 -3.39
N PHE A 215 2.81 -16.14 -3.72
CA PHE A 215 2.22 -17.47 -3.86
C PHE A 215 2.92 -18.32 -4.93
N ALA A 216 3.16 -17.77 -6.10
CA ALA A 216 3.80 -18.51 -7.19
C ALA A 216 5.21 -19.03 -6.81
N ASN A 217 5.96 -18.29 -5.99
CA ASN A 217 7.31 -18.66 -5.57
C ASN A 217 7.34 -19.56 -4.31
N LEU A 218 6.20 -19.68 -3.62
CA LEU A 218 6.01 -20.54 -2.45
C LEU A 218 5.09 -21.74 -2.76
N ASP A 219 4.86 -22.01 -4.04
CA ASP A 219 4.04 -23.11 -4.54
C ASP A 219 2.57 -23.09 -4.08
N TYR A 220 2.03 -21.90 -3.76
CA TYR A 220 0.61 -21.72 -3.48
C TYR A 220 -0.15 -21.28 -4.74
N GLN A 221 -1.36 -21.81 -4.90
CA GLN A 221 -2.33 -21.33 -5.87
C GLN A 221 -3.38 -20.49 -5.16
N THR A 222 -3.75 -19.34 -5.75
CA THR A 222 -4.84 -18.52 -5.23
C THR A 222 -6.13 -19.31 -5.25
N GLU A 223 -6.79 -19.45 -4.10
CA GLU A 223 -8.03 -20.22 -3.95
C GLU A 223 -9.23 -19.31 -3.69
N TYR A 224 -9.06 -18.26 -2.86
CA TYR A 224 -10.18 -17.42 -2.44
C TYR A 224 -9.76 -16.02 -2.07
N PHE A 225 -10.52 -15.02 -2.50
CA PHE A 225 -10.43 -13.64 -2.00
C PHE A 225 -11.50 -13.43 -0.93
N VAL A 226 -11.08 -13.18 0.30
CA VAL A 226 -11.97 -12.94 1.43
C VAL A 226 -12.77 -11.66 1.17
N GLY A 227 -14.10 -11.70 1.30
CA GLY A 227 -14.99 -10.58 1.01
C GLY A 227 -14.97 -9.47 2.07
N PRO A 228 -15.61 -8.32 1.83
CA PRO A 228 -15.64 -7.19 2.77
C PRO A 228 -16.36 -7.58 4.07
N GLY A 229 -15.71 -7.36 5.21
CA GLY A 229 -16.24 -7.71 6.54
C GLY A 229 -16.35 -9.21 6.82
N GLU A 230 -15.95 -10.04 5.88
CA GLU A 230 -15.99 -11.50 6.02
C GLU A 230 -14.94 -11.98 7.03
N ILE A 231 -15.30 -13.01 7.79
CA ILE A 231 -14.45 -13.70 8.74
C ILE A 231 -14.38 -15.17 8.35
N VAL A 232 -13.17 -15.68 8.19
CA VAL A 232 -12.91 -17.08 7.84
C VAL A 232 -11.93 -17.71 8.82
N LYS A 233 -12.10 -19.00 9.12
CA LYS A 233 -11.12 -19.82 9.84
C LYS A 233 -10.39 -20.69 8.84
N VAL A 234 -9.06 -20.60 8.81
CA VAL A 234 -8.18 -21.34 7.90
C VAL A 234 -7.41 -22.39 8.68
N THR A 235 -7.40 -23.61 8.17
CA THR A 235 -6.67 -24.77 8.70
C THR A 235 -5.80 -25.40 7.61
N ALA A 236 -5.05 -26.45 7.92
CA ALA A 236 -4.29 -27.16 6.90
C ALA A 236 -5.21 -27.86 5.87
N ASP A 237 -6.40 -28.28 6.28
CA ASP A 237 -7.32 -29.05 5.43
C ASP A 237 -8.24 -28.18 4.56
N GLY A 238 -8.39 -26.89 4.89
CA GLY A 238 -9.29 -25.97 4.17
C GLY A 238 -9.61 -24.71 4.97
N PHE A 239 -10.61 -23.98 4.52
CA PHE A 239 -11.14 -22.84 5.27
C PHE A 239 -12.66 -22.94 5.46
N GLN A 240 -13.13 -22.35 6.54
CA GLN A 240 -14.55 -22.26 6.90
C GLN A 240 -14.96 -20.80 7.04
N GLN A 241 -16.03 -20.41 6.40
CA GLN A 241 -16.66 -19.11 6.60
C GLN A 241 -17.35 -19.06 7.96
N LEU A 242 -16.90 -18.16 8.86
CA LEU A 242 -17.52 -17.93 10.17
C LEU A 242 -18.54 -16.79 10.12
N LEU A 243 -18.29 -15.78 9.27
CA LEU A 243 -19.22 -14.68 9.00
C LEU A 243 -19.19 -14.38 7.50
N ALA A 244 -20.35 -14.33 6.88
CA ALA A 244 -20.48 -14.02 5.46
C ALA A 244 -20.08 -12.57 5.15
N PRO A 245 -19.58 -12.28 3.92
CA PRO A 245 -19.23 -10.93 3.54
C PRO A 245 -20.48 -10.05 3.48
N ASN A 246 -20.30 -8.74 3.73
CA ASN A 246 -21.32 -7.77 3.43
C ASN A 246 -21.26 -7.34 1.95
N TYR A 247 -22.28 -6.61 1.48
CA TYR A 247 -22.36 -6.18 0.08
C TYR A 247 -21.73 -4.81 -0.18
N GLN A 248 -21.20 -4.14 0.84
CA GLN A 248 -20.69 -2.77 0.78
C GLN A 248 -19.16 -2.76 0.59
N MET A 249 -18.68 -3.16 -0.57
CA MET A 249 -17.25 -3.15 -0.88
C MET A 249 -16.79 -1.76 -1.30
N GLN A 250 -15.63 -1.35 -0.79
CA GLN A 250 -14.86 -0.19 -1.26
C GLN A 250 -13.36 -0.50 -1.23
N ILE A 251 -12.92 -1.39 -2.13
CA ILE A 251 -11.50 -1.70 -2.24
C ILE A 251 -10.71 -0.47 -2.74
N CYS A 252 -9.52 -0.24 -2.17
CA CYS A 252 -8.72 0.93 -2.50
C CYS A 252 -8.22 0.90 -3.95
N SER A 253 -8.51 1.94 -4.74
CA SER A 253 -8.03 2.08 -6.13
C SER A 253 -6.50 2.17 -6.24
N PHE A 254 -5.82 2.70 -5.21
CA PHE A 254 -4.36 2.81 -5.20
C PHE A 254 -3.63 1.47 -5.17
N LEU A 255 -4.30 0.39 -4.81
CA LEU A 255 -3.75 -0.96 -4.95
C LEU A 255 -3.34 -1.27 -6.39
N TRP A 256 -4.14 -0.86 -7.37
CA TRP A 256 -3.79 -1.00 -8.78
C TRP A 256 -2.93 0.15 -9.32
N ILE A 257 -3.14 1.37 -8.84
CA ILE A 257 -2.43 2.54 -9.36
C ILE A 257 -0.97 2.54 -8.91
N TYR A 258 -0.69 2.23 -7.63
CA TYR A 258 0.63 2.42 -7.03
C TYR A 258 1.13 1.24 -6.18
N ASP A 259 0.37 0.78 -5.15
CA ASP A 259 0.92 -0.08 -4.11
C ASP A 259 1.18 -1.51 -4.53
N GLY A 260 0.31 -2.11 -5.35
CA GLY A 260 0.45 -3.50 -5.77
C GLY A 260 1.66 -3.72 -6.68
N TYR A 261 2.33 -4.87 -6.50
CA TYR A 261 3.30 -5.32 -7.49
C TYR A 261 2.62 -5.64 -8.82
N PRO A 262 3.32 -5.55 -9.95
CA PRO A 262 2.76 -5.89 -11.27
C PRO A 262 2.18 -7.30 -11.36
N SER A 263 2.74 -8.25 -10.60
CA SER A 263 2.31 -9.65 -10.60
C SER A 263 1.10 -9.95 -9.69
N VAL A 264 0.63 -8.98 -8.91
CA VAL A 264 -0.48 -9.16 -7.96
C VAL A 264 -1.83 -9.13 -8.67
N ASN A 265 -2.75 -9.94 -8.19
CA ASN A 265 -4.16 -9.82 -8.48
C ASN A 265 -4.93 -9.42 -7.22
N TYR A 266 -5.78 -8.41 -7.34
CA TYR A 266 -6.80 -8.08 -6.34
C TYR A 266 -8.17 -8.34 -6.96
N GLU A 267 -9.03 -9.10 -6.30
CA GLU A 267 -10.36 -9.49 -6.84
C GLU A 267 -10.26 -10.11 -8.26
N ASP A 268 -9.26 -10.97 -8.49
CA ASP A 268 -8.91 -11.56 -9.80
C ASP A 268 -8.46 -10.57 -10.90
N ILE A 269 -8.24 -9.31 -10.56
CA ILE A 269 -7.83 -8.28 -11.51
C ILE A 269 -6.35 -7.97 -11.32
N ASN A 270 -5.57 -8.22 -12.38
CA ASN A 270 -4.12 -8.01 -12.35
C ASN A 270 -3.73 -6.53 -12.35
N VAL A 271 -2.76 -6.17 -11.49
CA VAL A 271 -2.26 -4.81 -11.34
C VAL A 271 -1.63 -4.26 -12.62
N GLU A 272 -0.76 -5.03 -13.27
CA GLU A 272 -0.08 -4.57 -14.49
C GLU A 272 -1.07 -4.38 -15.64
N SER A 273 -2.07 -5.27 -15.75
CA SER A 273 -3.13 -5.14 -16.76
C SER A 273 -3.95 -3.86 -16.58
N ALA A 274 -4.27 -3.49 -15.34
CA ALA A 274 -4.97 -2.25 -15.05
C ALA A 274 -4.10 -1.01 -15.38
N ARG A 275 -2.82 -1.01 -14.99
CA ARG A 275 -1.87 0.05 -15.34
C ARG A 275 -1.69 0.21 -16.85
N TYR A 276 -1.57 -0.90 -17.55
CA TYR A 276 -1.52 -0.90 -19.02
C TYR A 276 -2.77 -0.28 -19.63
N ALA A 277 -3.97 -0.70 -19.16
CA ALA A 277 -5.24 -0.18 -19.66
C ALA A 277 -5.39 1.34 -19.43
N LEU A 278 -4.96 1.85 -18.26
CA LEU A 278 -4.92 3.28 -17.95
C LEU A 278 -4.07 4.06 -18.96
N GLY A 279 -2.88 3.54 -19.27
CA GLY A 279 -1.98 4.14 -20.24
C GLY A 279 -2.53 4.07 -21.66
N TYR A 280 -3.04 2.91 -22.07
CA TYR A 280 -3.59 2.71 -23.41
C TYR A 280 -4.77 3.62 -23.71
N ALA A 281 -5.70 3.77 -22.78
CA ALA A 281 -6.84 4.67 -22.92
C ALA A 281 -6.41 6.13 -23.14
N MET A 282 -5.44 6.60 -22.35
CA MET A 282 -4.90 7.96 -22.47
C MET A 282 -4.12 8.13 -23.78
N GLY A 283 -3.25 7.18 -24.14
CA GLY A 283 -2.42 7.26 -25.35
C GLY A 283 -3.26 7.30 -26.63
N LYS A 284 -4.39 6.59 -26.65
CA LYS A 284 -5.29 6.54 -27.79
C LYS A 284 -5.95 7.90 -28.11
N THR A 285 -6.18 8.73 -27.11
CA THR A 285 -6.88 10.01 -27.24
C THR A 285 -5.96 11.24 -27.15
N ASP A 286 -4.71 11.05 -26.77
CA ASP A 286 -3.76 12.14 -26.60
C ASP A 286 -3.20 12.60 -27.95
N ASP A 287 -3.43 13.86 -28.31
CA ASP A 287 -3.01 14.51 -29.55
C ASP A 287 -1.60 15.12 -29.50
N THR A 288 -0.98 15.18 -28.30
CA THR A 288 0.35 15.79 -28.11
C THR A 288 1.41 15.11 -28.97
N GLU A 289 2.11 15.88 -29.81
CA GLU A 289 3.20 15.37 -30.63
C GLU A 289 4.47 15.16 -29.81
N VAL A 290 4.96 13.93 -29.74
CA VAL A 290 6.17 13.54 -29.01
C VAL A 290 6.97 12.51 -29.79
N ASP A 291 8.28 12.45 -29.53
CA ASP A 291 9.17 11.54 -30.24
C ASP A 291 9.15 10.12 -29.65
N PHE A 292 8.95 9.99 -28.33
CA PHE A 292 8.80 8.73 -27.63
C PHE A 292 8.16 8.88 -26.24
N VAL A 293 7.79 7.74 -25.66
CA VAL A 293 7.27 7.62 -24.29
C VAL A 293 8.34 7.10 -23.36
N ALA A 294 8.41 7.62 -22.16
CA ALA A 294 9.19 7.11 -21.05
C ALA A 294 8.33 7.02 -19.78
N HIS A 295 8.91 6.52 -18.70
CA HIS A 295 8.24 6.37 -17.40
C HIS A 295 9.06 7.01 -16.28
N ILE A 296 8.39 7.37 -15.20
CA ILE A 296 9.04 7.60 -13.91
C ILE A 296 9.20 6.22 -13.24
N PRO A 297 10.42 5.78 -12.92
CA PRO A 297 10.66 4.46 -12.33
C PRO A 297 10.15 4.35 -10.88
N ASP A 298 9.51 3.22 -10.49
CA ASP A 298 9.14 2.07 -11.33
C ASP A 298 7.63 2.04 -11.60
N SER A 299 6.82 2.84 -10.86
CA SER A 299 5.35 2.87 -10.87
C SER A 299 4.74 3.23 -12.22
N GLY A 300 5.41 4.09 -12.98
CA GLY A 300 4.94 4.53 -14.30
C GLY A 300 5.15 3.53 -15.45
N ILE A 301 5.80 2.37 -15.23
CA ILE A 301 6.19 1.46 -16.33
C ILE A 301 4.98 0.92 -17.09
N GLY A 302 4.04 0.27 -16.38
CA GLY A 302 2.87 -0.36 -17.02
C GLY A 302 2.02 0.65 -17.79
N MET A 303 1.80 1.84 -17.20
CA MET A 303 1.12 2.94 -17.87
C MET A 303 1.88 3.42 -19.12
N ALA A 304 3.20 3.58 -19.06
CA ALA A 304 4.00 4.05 -20.17
C ALA A 304 3.98 3.07 -21.36
N ILE A 305 4.02 1.77 -21.08
CA ILE A 305 3.90 0.72 -22.10
C ILE A 305 2.50 0.78 -22.75
N GLY A 306 1.46 0.87 -21.93
CA GLY A 306 0.08 1.02 -22.42
C GLY A 306 -0.08 2.28 -23.27
N TYR A 307 0.40 3.43 -22.79
CA TYR A 307 0.35 4.70 -23.53
C TYR A 307 1.09 4.62 -24.87
N SER A 308 2.29 4.03 -24.89
CA SER A 308 3.07 3.79 -26.10
C SER A 308 2.27 3.02 -27.15
N ASN A 309 1.64 1.95 -26.73
CA ASN A 309 0.83 1.11 -27.63
C ASN A 309 -0.46 1.80 -28.08
N GLY A 310 -1.12 2.55 -27.20
CA GLY A 310 -2.32 3.33 -27.53
C GLY A 310 -2.06 4.46 -28.53
N LYS A 311 -0.93 5.14 -28.38
CA LYS A 311 -0.51 6.24 -29.25
C LYS A 311 0.30 5.81 -30.48
N GLN A 312 0.75 4.54 -30.51
CA GLN A 312 1.59 3.96 -31.57
C GLN A 312 2.94 4.69 -31.75
N ILE A 313 3.61 5.02 -30.64
CA ILE A 313 4.94 5.66 -30.62
C ILE A 313 5.90 4.81 -29.77
N PRO A 314 7.23 4.90 -30.01
CA PRO A 314 8.20 4.08 -29.27
C PRO A 314 8.18 4.36 -27.77
N TYR A 315 8.35 3.29 -26.97
CA TYR A 315 8.70 3.38 -25.56
C TYR A 315 10.21 3.25 -25.38
N GLN A 316 10.82 4.15 -24.60
CA GLN A 316 12.25 4.15 -24.31
C GLN A 316 12.52 4.46 -22.84
N ARG A 317 13.56 3.84 -22.28
CA ARG A 317 13.98 4.06 -20.89
C ARG A 317 14.87 5.30 -20.77
N ALA A 318 14.27 6.48 -20.89
CA ALA A 318 14.99 7.75 -20.78
C ALA A 318 15.49 8.07 -19.36
N ILE A 319 14.88 7.44 -18.34
CA ILE A 319 15.34 7.48 -16.96
C ILE A 319 15.39 6.06 -16.44
N VAL A 320 16.44 5.74 -15.69
CA VAL A 320 16.58 4.46 -15.01
C VAL A 320 16.84 4.70 -13.54
N LYS A 321 16.36 3.78 -12.71
CA LYS A 321 16.63 3.78 -11.29
C LYS A 321 18.02 3.26 -11.01
N TYR A 322 18.76 3.96 -10.17
CA TYR A 322 20.04 3.50 -9.67
C TYR A 322 19.81 2.61 -8.44
N THR A 323 20.10 1.32 -8.58
CA THR A 323 19.79 0.29 -7.58
C THR A 323 20.98 -0.28 -6.80
N PRO A 324 22.21 0.31 -6.76
CA PRO A 324 23.23 -0.23 -5.88
C PRO A 324 22.74 -0.09 -4.44
N THR A 325 22.95 -1.16 -3.70
CA THR A 325 22.59 -1.28 -2.30
C THR A 325 23.42 -0.36 -1.43
N TRP A 326 22.88 0.78 -1.04
CA TRP A 326 23.35 1.47 0.14
C TRP A 326 22.80 0.73 1.35
N SER A 327 23.66 0.40 2.33
CA SER A 327 23.15 -0.12 3.59
C SER A 327 22.14 0.87 4.17
N ARG A 328 21.06 0.38 4.75
CA ARG A 328 20.04 1.21 5.41
C ARG A 328 20.64 2.11 6.52
N SER A 329 21.79 1.74 7.04
CA SER A 329 22.56 2.51 8.04
C SER A 329 23.21 3.78 7.48
N PHE A 330 23.27 3.97 6.15
CA PHE A 330 23.82 5.17 5.56
C PHE A 330 22.74 6.27 5.45
N MET A 331 22.45 6.90 6.58
CA MET A 331 21.64 8.12 6.63
C MET A 331 22.58 9.32 6.56
N PRO A 332 22.59 10.12 5.48
CA PRO A 332 23.41 11.31 5.41
C PRO A 332 23.07 12.29 6.53
N VAL A 333 24.07 12.72 7.28
CA VAL A 333 23.90 13.61 8.45
C VAL A 333 23.55 15.03 8.01
N THR A 334 24.05 15.47 6.85
CA THR A 334 23.84 16.84 6.35
C THR A 334 22.75 16.89 5.28
N GLN A 335 22.07 18.04 5.15
CA GLN A 335 21.06 18.29 4.14
C GLN A 335 21.65 18.19 2.72
N GLU A 336 22.86 18.68 2.51
CA GLU A 336 23.59 18.63 1.24
C GLU A 336 23.85 17.18 0.78
N MET A 337 24.29 16.31 1.69
CA MET A 337 24.44 14.88 1.37
C MET A 337 23.12 14.20 1.07
N ARG A 338 22.02 14.57 1.75
CA ARG A 338 20.68 14.03 1.45
C ARG A 338 20.23 14.41 0.04
N GLU A 339 20.46 15.66 -0.35
CA GLU A 339 20.16 16.14 -1.72
C GLU A 339 21.05 15.44 -2.76
N HIS A 340 22.32 15.18 -2.43
CA HIS A 340 23.22 14.43 -3.31
C HIS A 340 22.75 12.97 -3.50
N VAL A 341 22.41 12.28 -2.42
CA VAL A 341 21.85 10.91 -2.48
C VAL A 341 20.53 10.89 -3.24
N ALA A 342 19.65 11.89 -3.06
CA ALA A 342 18.41 12.01 -3.83
C ALA A 342 18.67 12.18 -5.33
N ARG A 343 19.72 12.94 -5.69
CA ARG A 343 20.14 13.10 -7.09
C ARG A 343 20.68 11.81 -7.73
N MET A 344 21.30 10.94 -6.93
CA MET A 344 21.88 9.68 -7.44
C MET A 344 20.83 8.60 -7.78
N LYS A 345 19.60 8.73 -7.30
CA LYS A 345 18.58 7.68 -7.43
C LYS A 345 18.07 7.46 -8.85
N LEU A 346 17.99 8.51 -9.63
CA LEU A 346 17.49 8.49 -10.99
C LEU A 346 18.61 8.95 -11.93
N LEU A 347 18.91 8.10 -12.89
CA LEU A 347 19.91 8.35 -13.92
C LEU A 347 19.22 8.65 -15.25
N PRO A 348 19.14 9.94 -15.67
CA PRO A 348 18.65 10.29 -16.99
C PRO A 348 19.63 9.83 -18.07
N ASN A 349 19.11 9.34 -19.18
CA ASN A 349 19.89 8.98 -20.36
C ASN A 349 19.96 10.18 -21.32
N ARG A 350 21.12 10.86 -21.33
CA ARG A 350 21.33 12.07 -22.13
C ARG A 350 21.18 11.83 -23.62
N ASP A 351 21.66 10.69 -24.11
CA ASP A 351 21.62 10.40 -25.55
C ASP A 351 20.20 10.20 -26.07
N LEU A 352 19.30 9.68 -25.20
CA LEU A 352 17.88 9.57 -25.52
C LEU A 352 17.13 10.90 -25.37
N LEU A 353 17.50 11.75 -24.42
CA LEU A 353 16.78 12.99 -24.11
C LEU A 353 17.14 14.15 -25.04
N LYS A 354 18.41 14.25 -25.48
CA LYS A 354 18.93 15.41 -26.18
C LYS A 354 18.12 15.73 -27.46
N GLY A 355 17.51 16.93 -27.49
CA GLY A 355 16.73 17.45 -28.60
C GLY A 355 15.37 16.78 -28.83
N LYS A 356 14.92 15.94 -27.89
CA LYS A 356 13.68 15.15 -28.02
C LYS A 356 12.51 15.76 -27.26
N ARG A 357 11.31 15.56 -27.80
CA ARG A 357 10.02 15.79 -27.13
C ARG A 357 9.60 14.48 -26.48
N VAL A 358 9.51 14.46 -25.16
CA VAL A 358 9.30 13.21 -24.42
C VAL A 358 8.07 13.31 -23.53
N VAL A 359 7.20 12.30 -23.57
CA VAL A 359 6.14 12.13 -22.58
C VAL A 359 6.58 11.13 -21.51
N PHE A 360 6.47 11.53 -20.24
CA PHE A 360 6.72 10.68 -19.09
C PHE A 360 5.40 10.31 -18.43
N CYS A 361 5.19 9.03 -18.21
CA CYS A 361 4.06 8.50 -17.44
C CYS A 361 4.45 8.26 -15.99
N ASP A 362 3.57 8.63 -15.07
CA ASP A 362 3.71 8.42 -13.61
C ASP A 362 2.37 8.01 -13.00
N ASP A 363 2.38 7.48 -11.79
CA ASP A 363 1.19 7.05 -11.08
C ASP A 363 0.35 8.21 -10.55
N SER A 364 0.96 9.13 -9.81
CA SER A 364 0.25 10.21 -9.11
C SER A 364 1.14 11.42 -8.82
N ILE A 365 0.54 12.56 -8.52
CA ILE A 365 1.23 13.74 -8.00
C ILE A 365 0.67 14.09 -6.63
N VAL A 366 1.48 13.91 -5.58
CA VAL A 366 1.14 14.32 -4.21
C VAL A 366 1.62 15.75 -3.95
N ARG A 367 2.92 15.93 -3.72
CA ARG A 367 3.55 17.23 -3.42
C ARG A 367 4.10 17.96 -4.63
N GLY A 368 4.40 17.23 -5.68
CA GLY A 368 4.98 17.74 -6.94
C GLY A 368 6.47 18.11 -6.86
N THR A 369 7.09 18.16 -5.68
CA THR A 369 8.48 18.63 -5.50
C THR A 369 9.49 17.76 -6.25
N GLN A 370 9.41 16.45 -6.07
CA GLN A 370 10.32 15.50 -6.74
C GLN A 370 10.13 15.48 -8.24
N LEU A 371 8.89 15.52 -8.71
CA LEU A 371 8.59 15.52 -10.13
C LEU A 371 9.17 16.78 -10.78
N ARG A 372 9.02 17.95 -10.15
CA ARG A 372 9.63 19.22 -10.59
C ARG A 372 11.16 19.11 -10.69
N ASP A 373 11.81 18.54 -9.67
CA ASP A 373 13.27 18.42 -9.66
C ASP A 373 13.75 17.42 -10.73
N ASN A 374 12.98 16.38 -11.01
CA ASN A 374 13.24 15.45 -12.12
C ASN A 374 13.06 16.13 -13.48
N VAL A 375 11.99 16.89 -13.66
CA VAL A 375 11.73 17.65 -14.89
C VAL A 375 12.88 18.61 -15.20
N LYS A 376 13.36 19.36 -14.18
CA LYS A 376 14.52 20.24 -14.34
C LYS A 376 15.74 19.47 -14.86
N LYS A 377 16.03 18.28 -14.31
CA LYS A 377 17.13 17.43 -14.81
C LYS A 377 16.90 17.00 -16.26
N MET A 378 15.67 16.64 -16.65
CA MET A 378 15.40 16.25 -18.04
C MET A 378 15.78 17.35 -19.03
N TYR A 379 15.47 18.61 -18.72
CA TYR A 379 15.92 19.77 -19.54
C TYR A 379 17.43 20.00 -19.47
N GLU A 380 18.07 19.86 -18.30
CA GLU A 380 19.55 19.92 -18.16
C GLU A 380 20.25 18.85 -18.99
N TYR A 381 19.61 17.67 -19.19
CA TYR A 381 20.09 16.61 -20.08
C TYR A 381 19.70 16.80 -21.54
N GLY A 382 19.05 17.94 -21.86
CA GLY A 382 18.82 18.41 -23.23
C GLY A 382 17.49 18.01 -23.85
N ALA A 383 16.51 17.58 -23.07
CA ALA A 383 15.15 17.40 -23.58
C ALA A 383 14.64 18.71 -24.19
N LYS A 384 13.99 18.63 -25.36
CA LYS A 384 13.39 19.80 -26.05
C LYS A 384 12.06 20.16 -25.41
N GLU A 385 11.24 19.17 -25.16
CA GLU A 385 9.94 19.29 -24.49
C GLU A 385 9.73 18.13 -23.53
N VAL A 386 9.09 18.41 -22.40
CA VAL A 386 8.75 17.43 -21.36
C VAL A 386 7.26 17.47 -21.09
N HIS A 387 6.57 16.38 -21.35
CA HIS A 387 5.14 16.22 -21.14
C HIS A 387 4.91 15.17 -20.04
N ILE A 388 3.94 15.40 -19.15
CA ILE A 388 3.63 14.47 -18.05
C ILE A 388 2.21 13.93 -18.19
N ARG A 389 2.07 12.62 -17.95
CA ARG A 389 0.79 11.91 -17.96
C ARG A 389 0.65 11.11 -16.68
N ILE A 390 -0.45 11.31 -15.97
CA ILE A 390 -0.69 10.75 -14.64
C ILE A 390 -1.81 9.73 -14.72
N SER A 391 -1.57 8.56 -14.10
CA SER A 391 -2.49 7.40 -14.12
C SER A 391 -3.83 7.66 -13.43
N CYS A 392 -3.89 8.61 -12.51
CA CYS A 392 -5.09 8.90 -11.74
C CYS A 392 -5.52 10.37 -11.87
N PRO A 393 -6.74 10.73 -11.41
CA PRO A 393 -7.13 12.13 -11.24
C PRO A 393 -6.26 12.88 -10.22
N PRO A 394 -6.30 14.22 -10.19
CA PRO A 394 -5.67 15.01 -9.15
C PRO A 394 -6.13 14.58 -7.74
N LEU A 395 -5.19 14.44 -6.82
CA LEU A 395 -5.49 14.09 -5.43
C LEU A 395 -5.99 15.34 -4.69
N LEU A 396 -7.24 15.32 -4.24
CA LEU A 396 -7.88 16.43 -3.54
C LEU A 396 -8.07 16.18 -2.04
N TYR A 397 -8.10 14.91 -1.61
CA TYR A 397 -8.33 14.54 -0.22
C TYR A 397 -7.22 13.65 0.33
N GLY A 398 -6.86 13.86 1.59
CA GLY A 398 -5.99 12.95 2.32
C GLY A 398 -6.70 11.61 2.56
N CYS A 399 -5.95 10.52 2.58
CA CYS A 399 -6.55 9.22 2.85
C CYS A 399 -6.92 9.07 4.34
N GLU A 400 -8.18 8.80 4.62
CA GLU A 400 -8.72 8.56 5.97
C GLU A 400 -8.62 7.07 6.40
N PHE A 401 -8.38 6.17 5.43
CA PHE A 401 -8.53 4.73 5.63
C PHE A 401 -7.22 3.96 5.65
N LEU A 402 -6.20 4.45 4.97
CA LEU A 402 -4.93 3.76 4.81
C LEU A 402 -3.77 4.73 5.06
N ASN A 403 -2.64 4.20 5.50
CA ASN A 403 -1.47 5.01 5.83
C ASN A 403 -0.65 5.44 4.61
N PHE A 404 -1.27 5.68 3.44
CA PHE A 404 -0.56 6.07 2.22
C PHE A 404 0.21 7.36 2.33
N SER A 405 -0.27 8.30 3.14
CA SER A 405 0.33 9.62 3.26
C SER A 405 0.62 9.92 4.72
N ALA A 406 1.86 10.32 4.99
CA ALA A 406 2.24 10.91 6.26
C ALA A 406 1.82 12.38 6.35
N SER A 407 0.96 12.84 5.44
CA SER A 407 0.50 14.23 5.39
C SER A 407 -0.14 14.62 6.70
N LYS A 408 0.45 15.61 7.36
CA LYS A 408 -0.07 16.18 8.60
C LYS A 408 -1.13 17.25 8.33
N THR A 409 -1.13 17.79 7.11
CA THR A 409 -2.06 18.82 6.65
C THR A 409 -2.43 18.57 5.20
N GLU A 410 -3.63 18.96 4.78
CA GLU A 410 -4.07 18.85 3.40
C GLU A 410 -3.26 19.74 2.43
N LEU A 411 -2.63 20.80 2.91
CA LEU A 411 -1.73 21.66 2.13
C LEU A 411 -0.43 20.94 1.70
N GLU A 412 -0.21 19.72 2.10
CA GLU A 412 0.84 18.90 1.51
C GLU A 412 0.48 18.41 0.10
N LEU A 413 -0.81 18.38 -0.26
CA LEU A 413 -1.27 18.11 -1.61
C LEU A 413 -1.04 19.35 -2.50
N ILE A 414 -0.41 19.17 -3.66
CA ILE A 414 -0.17 20.26 -4.61
C ILE A 414 -1.48 20.91 -5.05
N THR A 415 -2.52 20.13 -5.23
CA THR A 415 -3.87 20.56 -5.59
C THR A 415 -4.46 21.53 -4.57
N ARG A 416 -4.37 21.19 -3.28
CA ARG A 416 -4.87 22.02 -2.18
C ARG A 416 -4.11 23.35 -2.06
N ARG A 417 -2.78 23.34 -2.27
CA ARG A 417 -2.00 24.58 -2.33
C ARG A 417 -2.42 25.47 -3.49
N VAL A 418 -2.69 24.88 -4.66
CA VAL A 418 -3.15 25.64 -5.82
C VAL A 418 -4.56 26.18 -5.60
N ILE A 419 -5.45 25.44 -4.95
CA ILE A 419 -6.78 25.92 -4.59
C ILE A 419 -6.69 27.07 -3.57
N GLU A 420 -5.82 26.96 -2.56
CA GLU A 420 -5.51 28.06 -1.63
C GLU A 420 -5.03 29.31 -2.36
N GLU A 421 -4.12 29.15 -3.32
CA GLU A 421 -3.63 30.27 -4.16
C GLU A 421 -4.74 30.92 -5.00
N LEU A 422 -5.69 30.13 -5.49
CA LEU A 422 -6.78 30.59 -6.36
C LEU A 422 -7.97 31.21 -5.60
N GLU A 423 -8.31 30.63 -4.44
CA GLU A 423 -9.56 30.92 -3.72
C GLU A 423 -9.32 31.62 -2.37
N GLY A 424 -8.07 31.62 -1.88
CA GLY A 424 -7.72 32.08 -0.52
C GLY A 424 -8.15 31.10 0.59
N ASP A 425 -8.65 29.93 0.22
CA ASP A 425 -9.08 28.85 1.13
C ASP A 425 -8.99 27.51 0.38
N SER A 426 -8.17 26.59 0.92
CA SER A 426 -7.93 25.28 0.31
C SER A 426 -9.15 24.35 0.28
N HIS A 427 -10.22 24.68 1.00
CA HIS A 427 -11.45 23.87 1.07
C HIS A 427 -12.58 24.41 0.17
N LYS A 428 -12.38 25.56 -0.43
CA LYS A 428 -13.42 26.24 -1.19
C LYS A 428 -13.66 25.61 -2.56
N ASN A 429 -14.92 25.45 -2.93
CA ASN A 429 -15.35 24.99 -4.26
C ASN A 429 -14.77 23.64 -4.73
N LEU A 430 -14.36 22.74 -3.82
CA LEU A 430 -13.70 21.46 -4.16
C LEU A 430 -14.42 20.66 -5.23
N HIS A 431 -15.77 20.65 -5.22
CA HIS A 431 -16.58 19.96 -6.20
C HIS A 431 -16.32 20.39 -7.64
N ARG A 432 -15.89 21.67 -7.87
CA ARG A 432 -15.54 22.17 -9.20
C ARG A 432 -14.16 21.72 -9.64
N TYR A 433 -13.25 21.50 -8.69
CA TYR A 433 -11.90 21.01 -8.94
C TYR A 433 -11.82 19.48 -9.15
N MET A 434 -12.89 18.75 -8.80
CA MET A 434 -13.01 17.30 -9.06
C MET A 434 -13.49 17.01 -10.49
N ASP A 435 -14.28 17.89 -11.08
CA ASP A 435 -14.90 17.70 -12.39
C ASP A 435 -13.96 18.23 -13.51
N SER A 436 -13.42 17.30 -14.29
CA SER A 436 -12.47 17.60 -15.39
C SER A 436 -13.05 18.49 -16.51
N THR A 437 -14.36 18.70 -16.52
CA THR A 437 -15.05 19.53 -17.53
C THR A 437 -15.14 21.02 -17.13
N THR A 438 -14.80 21.36 -15.88
CA THR A 438 -14.92 22.73 -15.36
C THR A 438 -13.72 23.62 -15.68
N PRO A 439 -13.94 24.93 -15.80
CA PRO A 439 -12.84 25.90 -15.93
C PRO A 439 -11.90 25.91 -14.72
N GLU A 440 -12.43 25.69 -13.52
CA GLU A 440 -11.66 25.65 -12.27
C GLU A 440 -10.67 24.48 -12.28
N TYR A 441 -11.08 23.27 -12.68
CA TYR A 441 -10.20 22.14 -12.88
C TYR A 441 -9.09 22.46 -13.89
N ALA A 442 -9.46 22.98 -15.05
CA ALA A 442 -8.49 23.34 -16.10
C ALA A 442 -7.47 24.37 -15.60
N LYS A 443 -7.91 25.37 -14.81
CA LYS A 443 -7.04 26.38 -14.21
C LYS A 443 -6.09 25.78 -13.18
N MET A 444 -6.59 24.90 -12.32
CA MET A 444 -5.77 24.17 -11.33
C MET A 444 -4.68 23.36 -12.03
N VAL A 445 -5.04 22.56 -13.02
CA VAL A 445 -4.08 21.74 -13.78
C VAL A 445 -3.03 22.61 -14.48
N GLU A 446 -3.42 23.75 -15.04
CA GLU A 446 -2.49 24.69 -15.69
C GLU A 446 -1.51 25.32 -14.69
N ILE A 447 -1.93 25.65 -13.47
CA ILE A 447 -1.03 26.16 -12.43
C ILE A 447 -0.09 25.05 -11.97
N ILE A 448 -0.58 23.83 -11.74
CA ILE A 448 0.25 22.67 -11.41
C ILE A 448 1.30 22.45 -12.51
N ARG A 449 0.90 22.49 -13.78
CA ARG A 449 1.79 22.39 -14.94
C ARG A 449 2.94 23.41 -14.86
N LYS A 450 2.60 24.68 -14.58
CA LYS A 450 3.59 25.75 -14.43
C LYS A 450 4.53 25.53 -13.25
N HIS A 451 4.01 25.10 -12.10
CA HIS A 451 4.81 24.80 -10.92
C HIS A 451 5.78 23.64 -11.15
N LEU A 452 5.41 22.66 -11.99
CA LEU A 452 6.27 21.55 -12.40
C LEU A 452 7.27 21.93 -13.49
N GLY A 453 7.01 23.00 -14.27
CA GLY A 453 7.85 23.44 -15.36
C GLY A 453 7.77 22.54 -16.60
N VAL A 454 6.63 21.89 -16.86
CA VAL A 454 6.42 20.98 -17.99
C VAL A 454 5.64 21.64 -19.12
N ASP A 455 5.80 21.15 -20.36
CA ASP A 455 5.09 21.70 -21.52
C ASP A 455 3.60 21.35 -21.50
N THR A 456 3.24 20.12 -21.15
CA THR A 456 1.84 19.71 -20.93
C THR A 456 1.70 18.75 -19.77
N LEU A 457 0.54 18.80 -19.10
CA LEU A 457 0.15 17.91 -18.02
C LEU A 457 -1.28 17.43 -18.27
N LYS A 458 -1.49 16.10 -18.23
CA LYS A 458 -2.83 15.50 -18.30
C LYS A 458 -2.96 14.42 -17.23
N PHE A 459 -4.16 14.28 -16.67
CA PHE A 459 -4.56 13.26 -15.71
C PHE A 459 -5.61 12.34 -16.32
N ASN A 460 -5.67 11.09 -15.90
CA ASN A 460 -6.81 10.24 -16.17
C ASN A 460 -8.05 10.69 -15.37
N THR A 461 -9.21 10.22 -15.77
CA THR A 461 -10.49 10.46 -15.08
C THR A 461 -10.85 9.29 -14.18
N LEU A 462 -11.82 9.49 -13.27
CA LEU A 462 -12.37 8.39 -12.45
C LEU A 462 -12.99 7.30 -13.32
N ASP A 463 -13.67 7.66 -14.40
CA ASP A 463 -14.27 6.70 -15.33
C ASP A 463 -13.20 5.83 -16.00
N THR A 464 -12.07 6.41 -16.36
CA THR A 464 -10.94 5.65 -16.91
C THR A 464 -10.39 4.65 -15.89
N ILE A 465 -10.28 5.04 -14.59
CA ILE A 465 -9.84 4.13 -13.53
C ILE A 465 -10.81 2.96 -13.38
N THR A 466 -12.11 3.24 -13.25
CA THR A 466 -13.12 2.19 -13.05
C THR A 466 -13.17 1.22 -14.23
N GLN A 467 -13.05 1.73 -15.46
CA GLN A 467 -12.98 0.91 -16.67
C GLN A 467 -11.70 0.07 -16.72
N ALA A 468 -10.55 0.65 -16.37
CA ALA A 468 -9.27 -0.05 -16.40
C ALA A 468 -9.17 -1.15 -15.32
N ILE A 469 -9.72 -0.90 -14.13
CA ILE A 469 -9.82 -1.90 -13.06
C ILE A 469 -10.89 -2.94 -13.40
N GLY A 470 -12.00 -2.55 -14.05
CA GLY A 470 -13.09 -3.45 -14.40
C GLY A 470 -14.08 -3.72 -13.26
N LEU A 471 -14.07 -2.91 -12.21
CA LEU A 471 -15.04 -2.96 -11.12
C LEU A 471 -15.99 -1.75 -11.19
N PRO A 472 -17.26 -1.90 -10.79
CA PRO A 472 -18.19 -0.78 -10.63
C PRO A 472 -17.63 0.28 -9.66
N LYS A 473 -17.89 1.56 -9.92
CA LYS A 473 -17.39 2.68 -9.08
C LYS A 473 -17.77 2.49 -7.60
N GLU A 474 -18.98 1.98 -7.33
CA GLU A 474 -19.51 1.75 -6.00
C GLU A 474 -18.71 0.71 -5.19
N ARG A 475 -17.93 -0.12 -5.87
CA ARG A 475 -17.07 -1.14 -5.25
C ARG A 475 -15.62 -0.68 -5.06
N ILE A 476 -15.24 0.50 -5.55
CA ILE A 476 -13.89 1.04 -5.50
C ILE A 476 -13.88 2.27 -4.60
N CYS A 477 -12.92 2.34 -3.66
CA CYS A 477 -12.67 3.55 -2.89
C CYS A 477 -11.96 4.58 -3.77
N THR A 478 -12.63 5.72 -3.97
CA THR A 478 -12.14 6.88 -4.74
C THR A 478 -11.98 8.13 -3.89
N HIS A 479 -12.03 7.98 -2.56
CA HIS A 479 -11.98 9.08 -1.58
C HIS A 479 -10.87 10.11 -1.85
N CYS A 480 -9.69 9.67 -2.23
CA CYS A 480 -8.55 10.57 -2.50
C CYS A 480 -8.85 11.57 -3.63
N PHE A 481 -9.76 11.26 -4.53
CA PHE A 481 -10.10 12.06 -5.70
C PHE A 481 -11.36 12.89 -5.51
N ASP A 482 -12.43 12.30 -4.94
CA ASP A 482 -13.76 12.88 -4.88
C ASP A 482 -14.35 13.04 -3.47
N GLY A 483 -13.60 12.65 -2.43
CA GLY A 483 -14.06 12.73 -1.04
C GLY A 483 -15.18 11.74 -0.70
N SER A 484 -15.59 10.88 -1.65
CA SER A 484 -16.65 9.90 -1.41
C SER A 484 -16.19 8.80 -0.46
N SER A 485 -17.05 8.39 0.45
CA SER A 485 -16.75 7.30 1.38
C SER A 485 -18.04 6.71 1.98
N PHE A 486 -18.03 5.39 2.24
CA PHE A 486 -18.93 4.78 3.21
C PHE A 486 -18.35 4.93 4.63
N GLY A 487 -19.22 5.25 5.61
CA GLY A 487 -18.87 5.15 7.03
C GLY A 487 -18.19 6.36 7.66
N PHE A 488 -18.49 7.58 7.18
CA PHE A 488 -18.28 8.84 7.91
C PHE A 488 -19.56 9.62 8.03
#